data_b5825ed79148d5c574989d8a63e76788
#
_entry.id   b5825ed79148d5c574989d8a63e76788
#
_cell.length_a   1.000
_cell.length_b   1.000
_cell.length_c   1.000
_cell.angle_alpha   90.00
_cell.angle_beta   90.00
_cell.angle_gamma   90.00
#
_symmetry.space_group_name_H-M   'P 1'
#
loop_
_entity.id
_entity.type
_entity.pdbx_description
1 polymer ?
#
loop_
_entity_poly.entity_id
_entity_poly.type
_entity_poly.pdbx_seq_one_letter_code
_entity_poly.pdbx_strand_id
1 'polypeptide(L)'
;MSFIKNLNWRYATKKFNGRKVPADILEKILTAIQFSPSSFGIQPYHVTVVENDKLRKQLNLKAFWDQKQIETCSHLLVFCEDLDIGRRTRDYVSLATKFGRKDITSDPEFDYEKGAIEFGEKMGAEWTAKQTYIALGFALAACAEIKVDSCPMEAADFTAIKKALNLPDNLEPKVLLPIGYRSDDDKHAKDEKIRFDKKDLFDFRK
;
A
#
# COMPACT_ATOMS: atom_id res chain seq x y z
N MET A 1 -23.44 2.52 -5.18
CA MET A 1 -23.33 3.06 -3.79
C MET A 1 -22.38 4.24 -3.82
N SER A 2 -22.52 5.23 -2.90
CA SER A 2 -21.57 6.35 -2.87
C SER A 2 -20.24 5.91 -2.23
N PHE A 3 -19.12 6.52 -2.64
CA PHE A 3 -17.78 6.30 -2.09
C PHE A 3 -17.75 6.35 -0.55
N ILE A 4 -18.41 7.35 0.07
CA ILE A 4 -18.48 7.48 1.53
C ILE A 4 -19.18 6.29 2.20
N LYS A 5 -20.25 5.75 1.59
CA LYS A 5 -20.91 4.53 2.10
C LYS A 5 -19.96 3.33 2.06
N ASN A 6 -19.12 3.24 1.01
CA ASN A 6 -18.14 2.16 0.89
C ASN A 6 -17.00 2.30 1.91
N LEU A 7 -16.54 3.51 2.17
CA LEU A 7 -15.59 3.77 3.26
C LEU A 7 -16.17 3.42 4.64
N ASN A 8 -17.46 3.66 4.85
CA ASN A 8 -18.14 3.26 6.09
C ASN A 8 -18.33 1.74 6.18
N TRP A 9 -18.56 1.05 5.05
CA TRP A 9 -18.73 -0.40 5.00
C TRP A 9 -17.44 -1.16 5.37
N ARG A 10 -16.24 -0.67 4.98
CA ARG A 10 -14.98 -1.34 5.28
C ARG A 10 -14.63 -1.28 6.77
N TYR A 11 -14.04 -2.34 7.28
CA TYR A 11 -13.38 -2.40 8.58
C TYR A 11 -12.06 -3.20 8.46
N ALA A 12 -11.30 -3.31 9.53
CA ALA A 12 -10.09 -4.15 9.57
C ALA A 12 -10.49 -5.61 9.83
N THR A 13 -10.72 -6.37 8.76
CA THR A 13 -11.21 -7.76 8.79
C THR A 13 -10.25 -8.68 9.52
N LYS A 14 -10.73 -9.41 10.52
CA LYS A 14 -9.90 -10.28 11.36
C LYS A 14 -9.93 -11.74 10.92
N LYS A 15 -10.94 -12.13 10.14
CA LYS A 15 -11.06 -13.47 9.58
C LYS A 15 -11.69 -13.42 8.20
N PHE A 16 -11.00 -14.00 7.22
CA PHE A 16 -11.52 -14.16 5.87
C PHE A 16 -12.13 -15.57 5.72
N ASN A 17 -12.94 -15.76 4.67
CA ASN A 17 -13.61 -17.03 4.39
C ASN A 17 -12.81 -17.97 3.48
N GLY A 18 -11.57 -17.59 3.11
CA GLY A 18 -10.69 -18.38 2.25
C GLY A 18 -11.02 -18.30 0.75
N ARG A 19 -12.13 -17.68 0.34
CA ARG A 19 -12.47 -17.50 -1.08
C ARG A 19 -11.42 -16.60 -1.75
N LYS A 20 -10.96 -17.02 -2.92
CA LYS A 20 -9.98 -16.25 -3.70
C LYS A 20 -10.63 -15.02 -4.33
N VAL A 21 -9.90 -13.91 -4.30
CA VAL A 21 -10.22 -12.71 -5.07
C VAL A 21 -9.88 -13.01 -6.54
N PRO A 22 -10.84 -12.87 -7.49
CA PRO A 22 -10.57 -13.10 -8.90
C PRO A 22 -9.48 -12.17 -9.46
N ALA A 23 -8.76 -12.62 -10.48
CA ALA A 23 -7.63 -11.88 -11.04
C ALA A 23 -8.04 -10.50 -11.59
N ASP A 24 -9.19 -10.38 -12.23
CA ASP A 24 -9.72 -9.11 -12.74
C ASP A 24 -10.09 -8.12 -11.62
N ILE A 25 -10.48 -8.64 -10.45
CA ILE A 25 -10.76 -7.84 -9.26
C ILE A 25 -9.46 -7.43 -8.58
N LEU A 26 -8.48 -8.34 -8.48
CA LEU A 26 -7.13 -8.02 -7.98
C LEU A 26 -6.48 -6.93 -8.83
N GLU A 27 -6.56 -7.03 -10.15
CA GLU A 27 -6.01 -6.06 -11.09
C GLU A 27 -6.56 -4.63 -10.85
N LYS A 28 -7.84 -4.49 -10.52
CA LYS A 28 -8.41 -3.18 -10.17
C LYS A 28 -7.79 -2.58 -8.92
N ILE A 29 -7.47 -3.42 -7.92
CA ILE A 29 -6.77 -2.96 -6.70
C ILE A 29 -5.35 -2.53 -7.03
N LEU A 30 -4.63 -3.32 -7.83
CA LEU A 30 -3.25 -3.03 -8.25
C LEU A 30 -3.19 -1.75 -9.11
N THR A 31 -4.15 -1.56 -10.01
CA THR A 31 -4.31 -0.34 -10.80
C THR A 31 -4.54 0.90 -9.92
N ALA A 32 -5.37 0.78 -8.87
CA ALA A 32 -5.58 1.89 -7.94
C ALA A 32 -4.30 2.23 -7.16
N ILE A 33 -3.49 1.24 -6.78
CA ILE A 33 -2.17 1.45 -6.19
C ILE A 33 -1.24 2.16 -7.18
N GLN A 34 -1.22 1.71 -8.44
CA GLN A 34 -0.39 2.31 -9.50
C GLN A 34 -0.75 3.78 -9.74
N PHE A 35 -2.03 4.13 -9.66
CA PHE A 35 -2.52 5.51 -9.88
C PHE A 35 -2.47 6.39 -8.63
N SER A 36 -1.96 5.88 -7.51
CA SER A 36 -1.78 6.72 -6.33
C SER A 36 -0.74 7.81 -6.62
N PRO A 37 -0.97 9.05 -6.17
CA PRO A 37 0.03 10.10 -6.30
C PRO A 37 1.22 9.83 -5.39
N SER A 38 2.37 10.38 -5.76
CA SER A 38 3.54 10.41 -4.90
C SER A 38 4.28 11.73 -5.10
N SER A 39 5.08 12.13 -4.12
CA SER A 39 5.94 13.30 -4.24
C SER A 39 6.86 13.14 -5.46
N PHE A 40 6.99 14.17 -6.28
CA PHE A 40 7.67 14.13 -7.58
C PHE A 40 7.15 13.04 -8.55
N GLY A 41 6.07 12.35 -8.28
CA GLY A 41 5.56 11.28 -9.13
C GLY A 41 6.44 10.03 -9.23
N ILE A 42 7.55 9.96 -8.51
CA ILE A 42 8.57 8.90 -8.67
C ILE A 42 8.18 7.55 -8.05
N GLN A 43 7.06 7.48 -7.33
CA GLN A 43 6.52 6.25 -6.74
C GLN A 43 7.58 5.41 -6.01
N PRO A 44 8.23 5.94 -4.94
CA PRO A 44 9.34 5.26 -4.26
C PRO A 44 8.82 4.15 -3.35
N TYR A 45 8.08 3.22 -3.93
CA TYR A 45 7.52 2.05 -3.26
C TYR A 45 7.44 0.84 -4.21
N HIS A 46 7.34 -0.32 -3.62
CA HIS A 46 7.10 -1.59 -4.30
C HIS A 46 6.06 -2.40 -3.53
N VAL A 47 5.21 -3.14 -4.23
CA VAL A 47 4.21 -4.02 -3.60
C VAL A 47 4.43 -5.46 -4.07
N THR A 48 4.78 -6.33 -3.12
CA THR A 48 4.88 -7.76 -3.38
C THR A 48 3.55 -8.42 -3.08
N VAL A 49 2.96 -9.13 -4.05
CA VAL A 49 1.71 -9.86 -3.91
C VAL A 49 2.01 -11.33 -3.61
N VAL A 50 1.63 -11.80 -2.44
CA VAL A 50 1.81 -13.19 -2.01
C VAL A 50 0.49 -13.95 -2.18
N GLU A 51 0.40 -14.75 -3.25
CA GLU A 51 -0.75 -15.62 -3.55
C GLU A 51 -0.57 -17.04 -2.98
N ASN A 52 0.68 -17.50 -2.88
CA ASN A 52 1.00 -18.86 -2.51
C ASN A 52 0.63 -19.14 -1.04
N ASP A 53 -0.31 -20.07 -0.84
CA ASP A 53 -0.84 -20.41 0.48
C ASP A 53 0.23 -20.98 1.42
N LYS A 54 1.19 -21.78 0.89
CA LYS A 54 2.28 -22.35 1.70
C LYS A 54 3.24 -21.27 2.19
N LEU A 55 3.62 -20.36 1.30
CA LEU A 55 4.47 -19.21 1.64
C LEU A 55 3.78 -18.32 2.66
N ARG A 56 2.49 -18.01 2.48
CA ARG A 56 1.69 -17.20 3.39
C ARG A 56 1.59 -17.81 4.79
N LYS A 57 1.38 -19.14 4.88
CA LYS A 57 1.39 -19.88 6.15
C LYS A 57 2.77 -19.84 6.83
N GLN A 58 3.85 -20.00 6.07
CA GLN A 58 5.21 -19.90 6.60
C GLN A 58 5.50 -18.48 7.15
N LEU A 59 5.10 -17.45 6.42
CA LEU A 59 5.19 -16.05 6.86
C LEU A 59 4.38 -15.85 8.14
N ASN A 60 3.15 -16.39 8.21
CA ASN A 60 2.28 -16.24 9.36
C ASN A 60 2.93 -16.75 10.65
N LEU A 61 3.53 -17.92 10.60
CA LEU A 61 4.21 -18.51 11.76
C LEU A 61 5.49 -17.77 12.15
N LYS A 62 6.25 -17.27 11.16
CA LYS A 62 7.58 -16.68 11.40
C LYS A 62 7.53 -15.19 11.74
N ALA A 63 6.60 -14.46 11.18
CA ALA A 63 6.60 -13.00 11.21
C ALA A 63 5.32 -12.37 11.79
N PHE A 64 4.25 -13.14 11.97
CA PHE A 64 2.93 -12.59 12.35
C PHE A 64 2.33 -13.20 13.61
N TRP A 65 3.04 -14.06 14.30
CA TRP A 65 2.56 -14.71 15.53
C TRP A 65 1.18 -15.36 15.37
N ASP A 66 0.98 -16.08 14.28
CA ASP A 66 -0.24 -16.85 13.96
C ASP A 66 -1.52 -15.99 13.87
N GLN A 67 -1.48 -14.93 13.07
CA GLN A 67 -2.63 -14.05 12.82
C GLN A 67 -3.63 -14.68 11.84
N LYS A 68 -4.90 -14.82 12.26
CA LYS A 68 -5.96 -15.43 11.44
C LYS A 68 -6.21 -14.72 10.12
N GLN A 69 -6.10 -13.39 10.07
CA GLN A 69 -6.26 -12.63 8.84
C GLN A 69 -5.17 -12.93 7.81
N ILE A 70 -3.96 -13.32 8.21
CA ILE A 70 -2.90 -13.75 7.30
C ILE A 70 -3.16 -15.19 6.80
N GLU A 71 -3.58 -16.07 7.72
CA GLU A 71 -3.85 -17.47 7.39
C GLU A 71 -4.98 -17.59 6.37
N THR A 72 -6.07 -16.82 6.56
CA THR A 72 -7.34 -17.01 5.85
C THR A 72 -7.57 -16.08 4.67
N CYS A 73 -6.71 -15.06 4.45
CA CYS A 73 -6.86 -14.13 3.35
C CYS A 73 -6.66 -14.80 1.98
N SER A 74 -7.16 -14.15 0.94
CA SER A 74 -6.95 -14.54 -0.45
C SER A 74 -5.54 -14.25 -0.91
N HIS A 75 -5.09 -13.00 -0.71
CA HIS A 75 -3.78 -12.48 -1.06
C HIS A 75 -3.23 -11.65 0.10
N LEU A 76 -1.91 -11.65 0.25
CA LEU A 76 -1.21 -10.73 1.13
C LEU A 76 -0.39 -9.77 0.29
N LEU A 77 -0.72 -8.48 0.36
CA LEU A 77 0.08 -7.42 -0.26
C LEU A 77 1.08 -6.89 0.78
N VAL A 78 2.37 -6.96 0.44
CA VAL A 78 3.46 -6.44 1.26
C VAL A 78 3.93 -5.15 0.64
N PHE A 79 3.64 -4.03 1.29
CA PHE A 79 4.04 -2.70 0.84
C PHE A 79 5.43 -2.40 1.38
N CYS A 80 6.36 -2.15 0.47
CA CYS A 80 7.75 -1.79 0.77
C CYS A 80 8.03 -0.36 0.32
N GLU A 81 8.75 0.40 1.12
CA GLU A 81 9.43 1.58 0.61
C GLU A 81 10.62 1.18 -0.26
N ASP A 82 10.92 1.97 -1.27
CA ASP A 82 12.10 1.83 -2.11
C ASP A 82 13.09 2.94 -1.74
N LEU A 83 14.21 2.56 -1.15
CA LEU A 83 15.23 3.47 -0.66
C LEU A 83 16.18 3.96 -1.74
N ASP A 84 16.15 3.35 -2.94
CA ASP A 84 16.96 3.79 -4.08
C ASP A 84 16.26 4.91 -4.85
N ILE A 85 16.20 6.09 -4.20
CA ILE A 85 15.56 7.29 -4.72
C ILE A 85 16.20 7.70 -6.06
N GLY A 86 17.52 7.60 -6.17
CA GLY A 86 18.25 7.97 -7.38
C GLY A 86 17.82 7.12 -8.58
N ARG A 87 17.76 5.80 -8.43
CA ARG A 87 17.26 4.90 -9.48
C ARG A 87 15.81 5.21 -9.83
N ARG A 88 14.93 5.32 -8.81
CA ARG A 88 13.50 5.62 -9.03
C ARG A 88 13.28 6.93 -9.77
N THR A 89 14.06 7.96 -9.45
CA THR A 89 13.98 9.25 -10.15
C THR A 89 14.42 9.12 -11.60
N ARG A 90 15.55 8.47 -11.87
CA ARG A 90 16.03 8.26 -13.25
C ARG A 90 15.05 7.42 -14.08
N ASP A 91 14.47 6.36 -13.50
CA ASP A 91 13.45 5.53 -14.14
C ASP A 91 12.23 6.39 -14.53
N TYR A 92 11.78 7.28 -13.61
CA TYR A 92 10.66 8.18 -13.86
C TYR A 92 10.96 9.21 -14.95
N VAL A 93 12.13 9.86 -14.93
CA VAL A 93 12.55 10.80 -15.97
C VAL A 93 12.63 10.11 -17.33
N SER A 94 13.18 8.89 -17.39
CA SER A 94 13.20 8.08 -18.61
C SER A 94 11.77 7.78 -19.12
N LEU A 95 10.84 7.47 -18.22
CA LEU A 95 9.44 7.26 -18.57
C LEU A 95 8.80 8.56 -19.07
N ALA A 96 9.01 9.68 -18.37
CA ALA A 96 8.52 11.00 -18.75
C ALA A 96 8.99 11.42 -20.14
N THR A 97 10.24 11.09 -20.47
CA THR A 97 10.80 11.31 -21.83
C THR A 97 10.00 10.58 -22.90
N LYS A 98 9.64 9.30 -22.66
CA LYS A 98 8.80 8.50 -23.59
C LYS A 98 7.42 9.11 -23.80
N PHE A 99 6.88 9.79 -22.80
CA PHE A 99 5.60 10.50 -22.87
C PHE A 99 5.70 11.96 -23.32
N GLY A 100 6.90 12.44 -23.68
CA GLY A 100 7.12 13.80 -24.17
C GLY A 100 6.88 14.90 -23.12
N ARG A 101 7.06 14.61 -21.84
CA ARG A 101 6.88 15.55 -20.72
C ARG A 101 8.07 16.48 -20.60
N LYS A 102 8.06 17.58 -21.39
CA LYS A 102 9.14 18.57 -21.41
C LYS A 102 9.33 19.32 -20.10
N ASP A 103 8.27 19.50 -19.34
CA ASP A 103 8.28 20.08 -17.99
C ASP A 103 9.10 19.27 -16.97
N ILE A 104 9.39 18.01 -17.29
CA ILE A 104 10.22 17.13 -16.46
C ILE A 104 11.61 16.93 -17.07
N THR A 105 11.71 16.89 -18.40
CA THR A 105 12.92 16.44 -19.09
C THR A 105 13.78 17.57 -19.64
N SER A 106 13.25 18.79 -19.75
CA SER A 106 13.94 19.93 -20.37
C SER A 106 13.45 21.29 -19.87
N ASP A 107 13.01 21.38 -18.61
CA ASP A 107 12.69 22.67 -17.99
C ASP A 107 14.00 23.47 -17.79
N PRO A 108 14.12 24.68 -18.37
CA PRO A 108 15.34 25.48 -18.24
C PRO A 108 15.54 26.06 -16.84
N GLU A 109 14.47 26.12 -16.03
CA GLU A 109 14.50 26.72 -14.68
C GLU A 109 14.66 25.69 -13.58
N PHE A 110 14.39 24.40 -13.86
CA PHE A 110 14.40 23.35 -12.86
C PHE A 110 14.93 22.02 -13.38
N ASP A 111 16.09 21.61 -12.83
CA ASP A 111 16.60 20.25 -13.03
C ASP A 111 15.81 19.27 -12.14
N TYR A 112 14.84 18.62 -12.75
CA TYR A 112 13.91 17.73 -12.07
C TYR A 112 14.61 16.52 -11.42
N GLU A 113 15.55 15.88 -12.13
CA GLU A 113 16.27 14.72 -11.63
C GLU A 113 17.07 15.08 -10.38
N LYS A 114 17.87 16.12 -10.48
CA LYS A 114 18.69 16.62 -9.37
C LYS A 114 17.81 17.05 -8.19
N GLY A 115 16.79 17.85 -8.45
CA GLY A 115 15.89 18.36 -7.40
C GLY A 115 15.14 17.27 -6.64
N ALA A 116 14.64 16.24 -7.34
CA ALA A 116 13.96 15.12 -6.72
C ALA A 116 14.90 14.25 -5.88
N ILE A 117 16.12 14.01 -6.36
CA ILE A 117 17.14 13.23 -5.64
C ILE A 117 17.58 13.99 -4.37
N GLU A 118 17.99 15.25 -4.49
CA GLU A 118 18.44 16.07 -3.35
C GLU A 118 17.35 16.22 -2.29
N PHE A 119 16.09 16.43 -2.74
CA PHE A 119 14.96 16.50 -1.82
C PHE A 119 14.76 15.17 -1.09
N GLY A 120 14.75 14.06 -1.82
CA GLY A 120 14.51 12.74 -1.24
C GLY A 120 15.62 12.32 -0.27
N GLU A 121 16.89 12.57 -0.61
CA GLU A 121 18.05 12.32 0.27
C GLU A 121 17.96 13.15 1.55
N LYS A 122 17.60 14.43 1.43
CA LYS A 122 17.40 15.32 2.60
C LYS A 122 16.27 14.85 3.51
N MET A 123 15.18 14.36 2.95
CA MET A 123 14.01 13.90 3.70
C MET A 123 14.17 12.48 4.26
N GLY A 124 15.01 11.67 3.65
CA GLY A 124 15.34 10.31 4.08
C GLY A 124 14.18 9.30 4.01
N ALA A 125 14.36 8.17 4.70
CA ALA A 125 13.43 7.03 4.67
C ALA A 125 12.00 7.37 5.15
N GLU A 126 11.84 8.35 6.04
CA GLU A 126 10.50 8.79 6.45
C GLU A 126 9.66 9.32 5.28
N TRP A 127 10.31 9.94 4.29
CA TRP A 127 9.63 10.46 3.11
C TRP A 127 9.15 9.33 2.19
N THR A 128 9.98 8.31 1.93
CA THR A 128 9.61 7.15 1.11
C THR A 128 8.49 6.33 1.77
N ALA A 129 8.57 6.16 3.10
CA ALA A 129 7.52 5.52 3.87
C ALA A 129 6.16 6.24 3.72
N LYS A 130 6.12 7.58 3.77
CA LYS A 130 4.88 8.36 3.57
C LYS A 130 4.25 8.08 2.20
N GLN A 131 5.05 7.96 1.13
CA GLN A 131 4.52 7.63 -0.21
C GLN A 131 3.93 6.21 -0.24
N THR A 132 4.55 5.27 0.46
CA THR A 132 4.05 3.91 0.64
C THR A 132 2.67 3.89 1.32
N TYR A 133 2.45 4.71 2.35
CA TYR A 133 1.16 4.82 3.04
C TYR A 133 0.08 5.54 2.20
N ILE A 134 0.47 6.47 1.31
CA ILE A 134 -0.48 7.04 0.34
C ILE A 134 -0.99 5.91 -0.58
N ALA A 135 -0.10 5.08 -1.12
CA ALA A 135 -0.46 3.94 -1.96
C ALA A 135 -1.36 2.93 -1.23
N LEU A 136 -1.08 2.65 0.06
CA LEU A 136 -1.95 1.85 0.91
C LEU A 136 -3.35 2.45 1.05
N GLY A 137 -3.46 3.77 1.23
CA GLY A 137 -4.75 4.47 1.31
C GLY A 137 -5.59 4.26 0.05
N PHE A 138 -4.98 4.31 -1.13
CA PHE A 138 -5.64 4.02 -2.41
C PHE A 138 -6.07 2.55 -2.51
N ALA A 139 -5.22 1.61 -2.08
CA ALA A 139 -5.59 0.19 -2.02
C ALA A 139 -6.82 -0.06 -1.13
N LEU A 140 -6.86 0.55 0.07
CA LEU A 140 -7.98 0.44 1.00
C LEU A 140 -9.28 1.01 0.43
N ALA A 141 -9.19 2.16 -0.26
CA ALA A 141 -10.33 2.80 -0.91
C ALA A 141 -10.86 1.93 -2.08
N ALA A 142 -9.96 1.40 -2.91
CA ALA A 142 -10.32 0.50 -4.01
C ALA A 142 -10.98 -0.78 -3.49
N CYS A 143 -10.40 -1.43 -2.48
CA CYS A 143 -11.00 -2.59 -1.83
C CYS A 143 -12.42 -2.31 -1.33
N ALA A 144 -12.64 -1.16 -0.68
CA ALA A 144 -13.96 -0.75 -0.21
C ALA A 144 -14.96 -0.57 -1.35
N GLU A 145 -14.52 0.06 -2.44
CA GLU A 145 -15.37 0.37 -3.61
C GLU A 145 -15.87 -0.91 -4.30
N ILE A 146 -14.99 -1.90 -4.46
CA ILE A 146 -15.31 -3.16 -5.16
C ILE A 146 -15.70 -4.29 -4.20
N LYS A 147 -15.93 -3.99 -2.89
CA LYS A 147 -16.38 -4.95 -1.89
C LYS A 147 -15.43 -6.12 -1.65
N VAL A 148 -14.14 -5.85 -1.70
CA VAL A 148 -13.09 -6.72 -1.19
C VAL A 148 -12.74 -6.27 0.23
N ASP A 149 -12.74 -7.19 1.16
CA ASP A 149 -12.37 -6.94 2.54
C ASP A 149 -10.84 -6.85 2.70
N SER A 150 -10.39 -6.05 3.65
CA SER A 150 -8.97 -5.81 3.86
C SER A 150 -8.65 -5.46 5.31
N CYS A 151 -7.40 -5.71 5.72
CA CYS A 151 -6.91 -5.37 7.05
C CYS A 151 -5.48 -4.80 6.96
N PRO A 152 -5.26 -3.48 7.08
CA PRO A 152 -3.90 -2.96 7.15
C PRO A 152 -3.24 -3.37 8.48
N MET A 153 -1.98 -3.81 8.41
CA MET A 153 -1.25 -4.36 9.56
C MET A 153 0.20 -3.87 9.57
N GLU A 154 0.66 -3.41 10.73
CA GLU A 154 2.06 -3.05 10.98
C GLU A 154 2.73 -3.97 12.00
N ALA A 155 1.94 -4.66 12.83
CA ALA A 155 2.46 -5.58 13.83
C ALA A 155 3.00 -6.85 13.16
N ALA A 156 4.28 -6.82 12.76
CA ALA A 156 4.98 -7.92 12.10
C ALA A 156 6.49 -7.81 12.28
N ASP A 157 7.19 -8.93 12.17
CA ASP A 157 8.64 -8.95 12.01
C ASP A 157 8.99 -8.70 10.53
N PHE A 158 9.23 -7.45 10.18
CA PHE A 158 9.55 -7.03 8.81
C PHE A 158 10.90 -7.59 8.33
N THR A 159 11.85 -7.81 9.23
CA THR A 159 13.14 -8.44 8.89
C THR A 159 12.93 -9.90 8.44
N ALA A 160 12.09 -10.65 9.18
CA ALA A 160 11.74 -11.99 8.79
C ALA A 160 10.97 -12.03 7.46
N ILE A 161 10.08 -11.05 7.19
CA ILE A 161 9.36 -10.92 5.92
C ILE A 161 10.33 -10.66 4.77
N LYS A 162 11.23 -9.68 4.91
CA LYS A 162 12.25 -9.33 3.91
C LYS A 162 13.06 -10.55 3.52
N LYS A 163 13.55 -11.30 4.51
CA LYS A 163 14.31 -12.52 4.30
C LYS A 163 13.49 -13.63 3.61
N ALA A 164 12.27 -13.88 4.08
CA ALA A 164 11.43 -14.95 3.56
C ALA A 164 10.96 -14.71 2.11
N LEU A 165 10.77 -13.44 1.73
CA LEU A 165 10.42 -13.02 0.37
C LEU A 165 11.64 -12.75 -0.51
N ASN A 166 12.86 -12.89 0.02
CA ASN A 166 14.11 -12.58 -0.68
C ASN A 166 14.07 -11.19 -1.35
N LEU A 167 13.58 -10.19 -0.61
CA LEU A 167 13.51 -8.83 -1.12
C LEU A 167 14.90 -8.23 -1.27
N PRO A 168 15.16 -7.43 -2.32
CA PRO A 168 16.43 -6.75 -2.50
C PRO A 168 16.68 -5.72 -1.39
N ASP A 169 17.96 -5.36 -1.20
CA ASP A 169 18.40 -4.53 -0.07
C ASP A 169 17.75 -3.15 -0.02
N ASN A 170 17.42 -2.57 -1.17
CA ASN A 170 16.76 -1.28 -1.27
C ASN A 170 15.26 -1.30 -0.95
N LEU A 171 14.64 -2.48 -0.78
CA LEU A 171 13.23 -2.60 -0.42
C LEU A 171 13.07 -2.93 1.07
N GLU A 172 12.38 -2.05 1.80
CA GLU A 172 12.06 -2.24 3.21
C GLU A 172 10.53 -2.35 3.42
N PRO A 173 10.02 -3.52 3.85
CA PRO A 173 8.60 -3.67 4.16
C PRO A 173 8.16 -2.72 5.26
N LYS A 174 7.00 -2.06 5.10
CA LYS A 174 6.45 -1.08 6.06
C LYS A 174 5.07 -1.43 6.56
N VAL A 175 4.23 -1.95 5.69
CA VAL A 175 2.85 -2.26 6.03
C VAL A 175 2.32 -3.38 5.14
N LEU A 176 1.40 -4.13 5.68
CA LEU A 176 0.82 -5.31 5.08
C LEU A 176 -0.67 -5.10 4.85
N LEU A 177 -1.19 -5.69 3.79
CA LEU A 177 -2.61 -5.66 3.49
C LEU A 177 -3.08 -7.04 3.04
N PRO A 178 -3.48 -7.94 3.98
CA PRO A 178 -4.28 -9.09 3.61
C PRO A 178 -5.62 -8.66 3.05
N ILE A 179 -6.00 -9.24 1.91
CA ILE A 179 -7.26 -8.99 1.22
C ILE A 179 -8.02 -10.30 0.97
N GLY A 180 -9.35 -10.21 0.89
CA GLY A 180 -10.21 -11.36 0.68
C GLY A 180 -11.68 -10.99 0.88
N TYR A 181 -12.46 -11.94 1.33
CA TYR A 181 -13.86 -11.74 1.69
C TYR A 181 -14.05 -12.15 3.14
N ARG A 182 -14.74 -11.32 3.94
CA ARG A 182 -14.97 -11.58 5.36
C ARG A 182 -15.66 -12.91 5.58
N SER A 183 -15.33 -13.55 6.69
CA SER A 183 -16.07 -14.72 7.17
C SER A 183 -17.34 -14.30 7.91
N ASP A 184 -18.39 -15.09 7.82
CA ASP A 184 -19.65 -14.83 8.51
C ASP A 184 -19.51 -14.84 10.04
N ASP A 185 -18.47 -15.53 10.55
CA ASP A 185 -18.11 -15.60 11.94
C ASP A 185 -17.05 -14.56 12.38
N ASP A 186 -16.68 -13.60 11.52
CA ASP A 186 -15.87 -12.46 11.95
C ASP A 186 -16.70 -11.53 12.84
N LYS A 187 -16.46 -11.61 14.13
CA LYS A 187 -17.23 -10.87 15.17
C LYS A 187 -17.20 -9.36 14.94
N HIS A 188 -16.09 -8.85 14.39
CA HIS A 188 -15.87 -7.41 14.15
C HIS A 188 -16.65 -6.85 12.95
N ALA A 189 -17.28 -7.71 12.15
CA ALA A 189 -18.07 -7.27 11.00
C ALA A 189 -19.32 -6.45 11.40
N LYS A 190 -19.77 -6.59 12.65
CA LYS A 190 -20.97 -5.93 13.20
C LYS A 190 -20.63 -4.77 14.14
N ASP A 191 -19.35 -4.54 14.42
CA ASP A 191 -18.93 -3.47 15.32
C ASP A 191 -19.18 -2.10 14.68
N GLU A 192 -19.65 -1.17 15.49
CA GLU A 192 -19.81 0.22 15.08
C GLU A 192 -18.43 0.85 14.83
N LYS A 193 -18.36 1.70 13.83
CA LYS A 193 -17.13 2.42 13.47
C LYS A 193 -16.93 3.61 14.40
N ILE A 194 -15.94 3.52 15.28
CA ILE A 194 -15.57 4.61 16.17
C ILE A 194 -14.66 5.60 15.43
N ARG A 195 -15.02 6.88 15.45
CA ARG A 195 -14.22 8.00 14.90
C ARG A 195 -14.42 9.23 15.78
N PHE A 196 -13.39 10.05 15.84
CA PHE A 196 -13.50 11.37 16.46
C PHE A 196 -14.48 12.26 15.71
N ASP A 197 -15.08 13.23 16.40
CA ASP A 197 -15.91 14.24 15.77
C ASP A 197 -15.10 15.10 14.79
N LYS A 198 -15.78 15.64 13.77
CA LYS A 198 -15.11 16.49 12.77
C LYS A 198 -14.42 17.70 13.40
N LYS A 199 -14.99 18.30 14.46
CA LYS A 199 -14.40 19.44 15.20
C LYS A 199 -13.04 19.11 15.84
N ASP A 200 -12.79 17.82 16.17
CA ASP A 200 -11.55 17.38 16.78
C ASP A 200 -10.46 17.05 15.74
N LEU A 201 -10.85 16.95 14.46
CA LEU A 201 -9.97 16.62 13.35
C LEU A 201 -9.73 17.78 12.38
N PHE A 202 -10.63 18.76 12.33
CA PHE A 202 -10.60 19.83 11.34
C PHE A 202 -10.75 21.20 12.00
N ASP A 203 -9.86 22.12 11.64
CA ASP A 203 -9.88 23.51 12.05
C ASP A 203 -10.07 24.40 10.82
N PHE A 204 -11.05 25.33 10.88
CA PHE A 204 -11.39 26.24 9.79
C PHE A 204 -10.81 27.63 10.08
N ARG A 205 -9.76 28.04 9.37
CA ARG A 205 -9.23 29.40 9.41
C ARG A 205 -9.94 30.25 8.33
N LYS A 206 -10.60 31.34 8.76
CA LYS A 206 -11.29 32.27 7.88
C LYS A 206 -10.50 33.56 7.74
#